data_b209f040230206e3b980564b56b55f29
#
_entry.id   b209f040230206e3b980564b56b55f29
#
_cell.length_a   1.000
_cell.length_b   1.000
_cell.length_c   1.000
_cell.angle_alpha   90.00
_cell.angle_beta   90.00
_cell.angle_gamma   90.00
#
_symmetry.space_group_name_H-M   'P 1'
#
loop_
_entity.id
_entity.type
_entity.pdbx_description
1 polymer ?
#
loop_
_entity_poly.entity_id
_entity_poly.type
_entity_poly.pdbx_seq_one_letter_code
_entity_poly.pdbx_strand_id
1 'polypeptide(L)'
;MNAACLVMAGGKGSRMHQHVEKPLIEIAGKPMVQYVIEAVQHSRSIDRVFVTTSKHTPETATTLRSLGFNVVETSGDDYVEDTKLAVKSLGLKKTLVISADLPLITAKIIDEVIRRYEISGKPALAVAIPRLSENTKEGLAFAGVNMLDGERINEKMLDEEVMIVGRVEVMLNVNTLEDLELVRAIIQSSQPESRN
;
A
#
# COMPACT_ATOMS: atom_id res chain seq x y z
N MET A 1 -21.41 3.92 -0.68
CA MET A 1 -20.78 2.88 0.17
C MET A 1 -19.28 3.16 0.21
N ASN A 2 -18.68 3.12 1.40
CA ASN A 2 -17.24 3.25 1.55
C ASN A 2 -16.52 2.04 0.95
N ALA A 3 -15.23 2.18 0.66
CA ALA A 3 -14.40 1.10 0.14
C ALA A 3 -13.83 0.24 1.28
N ALA A 4 -13.51 -1.01 1.00
CA ALA A 4 -12.60 -1.79 1.81
C ALA A 4 -11.15 -1.51 1.39
N CYS A 5 -10.20 -1.63 2.30
CA CYS A 5 -8.78 -1.56 1.98
C CYS A 5 -8.10 -2.91 2.22
N LEU A 6 -7.24 -3.28 1.29
CA LEU A 6 -6.36 -4.43 1.35
C LEU A 6 -4.90 -3.93 1.34
N VAL A 7 -4.22 -3.99 2.49
CA VAL A 7 -2.81 -3.64 2.62
C VAL A 7 -1.96 -4.86 2.29
N MET A 8 -1.15 -4.78 1.24
CA MET A 8 -0.34 -5.90 0.74
C MET A 8 1.00 -5.96 1.47
N ALA A 9 1.14 -6.89 2.42
CA ALA A 9 2.32 -7.06 3.26
C ALA A 9 2.98 -8.46 3.14
N GLY A 10 2.61 -9.25 2.12
CA GLY A 10 3.07 -10.64 1.94
C GLY A 10 4.33 -10.80 1.07
N GLY A 11 4.97 -9.73 0.62
CA GLY A 11 6.11 -9.79 -0.29
C GLY A 11 7.41 -10.29 0.34
N LYS A 12 8.28 -10.95 -0.44
CA LYS A 12 9.57 -11.54 0.00
C LYS A 12 10.58 -10.55 0.58
N GLY A 13 10.49 -9.26 0.26
CA GLY A 13 11.42 -8.22 0.78
C GLY A 13 12.90 -8.43 0.46
N SER A 14 13.22 -9.25 -0.54
CA SER A 14 14.57 -9.79 -0.82
C SER A 14 15.67 -8.73 -1.09
N ARG A 15 15.28 -7.50 -1.44
CA ARG A 15 16.24 -6.43 -1.78
C ARG A 15 16.88 -5.77 -0.56
N MET A 16 16.29 -5.92 0.63
CA MET A 16 16.76 -5.22 1.82
C MET A 16 17.74 -6.03 2.67
N HIS A 17 17.90 -7.34 2.38
CA HIS A 17 18.85 -8.26 3.06
C HIS A 17 18.86 -8.12 4.61
N GLN A 18 17.71 -7.83 5.23
CA GLN A 18 17.58 -7.69 6.67
C GLN A 18 17.07 -8.98 7.32
N HIS A 19 17.43 -9.20 8.59
CA HIS A 19 16.93 -10.31 9.38
C HIS A 19 15.47 -10.12 9.83
N VAL A 20 14.89 -8.93 9.59
CA VAL A 20 13.52 -8.57 9.95
C VAL A 20 12.69 -8.53 8.68
N GLU A 21 11.45 -9.01 8.76
CA GLU A 21 10.50 -8.92 7.66
C GLU A 21 10.24 -7.46 7.27
N LYS A 22 10.27 -7.15 5.97
CA LYS A 22 10.18 -5.78 5.46
C LYS A 22 9.04 -4.94 6.07
N PRO A 23 7.79 -5.46 6.24
CA PRO A 23 6.71 -4.69 6.86
C PRO A 23 6.95 -4.31 8.31
N LEU A 24 7.80 -5.06 9.03
CA LEU A 24 8.13 -4.83 10.45
C LEU A 24 9.36 -3.96 10.66
N ILE A 25 10.04 -3.52 9.61
CA ILE A 25 11.18 -2.59 9.74
C ILE A 25 10.70 -1.32 10.45
N GLU A 26 11.41 -0.94 11.51
CA GLU A 26 11.06 0.21 12.33
C GLU A 26 11.49 1.53 11.68
N ILE A 27 10.57 2.47 11.70
CA ILE A 27 10.76 3.87 11.31
C ILE A 27 10.30 4.72 12.50
N ALA A 28 11.23 5.44 13.14
CA ALA A 28 10.96 6.24 14.34
C ALA A 28 10.19 5.45 15.44
N GLY A 29 10.61 4.19 15.70
CA GLY A 29 10.05 3.33 16.76
C GLY A 29 8.70 2.68 16.43
N LYS A 30 8.24 2.74 15.17
CA LYS A 30 6.99 2.12 14.73
C LYS A 30 7.21 1.28 13.46
N PRO A 31 6.67 0.05 13.37
CA PRO A 31 6.74 -0.77 12.16
C PRO A 31 6.20 -0.04 10.92
N MET A 32 6.89 -0.17 9.79
CA MET A 32 6.57 0.50 8.54
C MET A 32 5.12 0.26 8.10
N VAL A 33 4.62 -0.96 8.20
CA VAL A 33 3.24 -1.31 7.84
C VAL A 33 2.19 -0.54 8.65
N GLN A 34 2.49 -0.18 9.90
CA GLN A 34 1.55 0.56 10.75
C GLN A 34 1.31 1.99 10.25
N TYR A 35 2.31 2.64 9.65
CA TYR A 35 2.10 3.96 9.01
C TYR A 35 1.04 3.89 7.91
N VAL A 36 1.10 2.85 7.08
CA VAL A 36 0.12 2.64 6.01
C VAL A 36 -1.26 2.34 6.58
N ILE A 37 -1.34 1.43 7.57
CA ILE A 37 -2.61 1.06 8.22
C ILE A 37 -3.26 2.28 8.87
N GLU A 38 -2.51 3.09 9.61
CA GLU A 38 -3.02 4.31 10.24
C GLU A 38 -3.54 5.32 9.22
N ALA A 39 -2.80 5.54 8.13
CA ALA A 39 -3.27 6.43 7.06
C ALA A 39 -4.58 5.94 6.44
N VAL A 40 -4.72 4.63 6.24
CA VAL A 40 -5.95 3.99 5.74
C VAL A 40 -7.09 4.15 6.76
N GLN A 41 -6.85 3.92 8.05
CA GLN A 41 -7.86 4.06 9.10
C GLN A 41 -8.33 5.50 9.29
N HIS A 42 -7.49 6.51 8.99
CA HIS A 42 -7.86 7.92 9.04
C HIS A 42 -8.58 8.41 7.76
N SER A 43 -8.65 7.61 6.71
CA SER A 43 -9.42 7.91 5.51
C SER A 43 -10.92 7.90 5.82
N ARG A 44 -11.64 8.90 5.29
CA ARG A 44 -13.11 9.01 5.43
C ARG A 44 -13.87 8.09 4.47
N SER A 45 -13.16 7.55 3.49
CA SER A 45 -13.72 6.77 2.40
C SER A 45 -13.53 5.26 2.58
N ILE A 46 -12.85 4.83 3.67
CA ILE A 46 -12.59 3.42 4.01
C ILE A 46 -13.39 3.04 5.27
N ASP A 47 -14.05 1.88 5.25
CA ASP A 47 -14.80 1.33 6.40
C ASP A 47 -14.21 0.01 6.93
N ARG A 48 -13.43 -0.72 6.14
CA ARG A 48 -12.83 -1.99 6.54
C ARG A 48 -11.39 -2.08 6.06
N VAL A 49 -10.51 -2.56 6.93
CA VAL A 49 -9.08 -2.73 6.64
C VAL A 49 -8.70 -4.18 6.85
N PHE A 50 -8.07 -4.76 5.85
CA PHE A 50 -7.47 -6.10 5.88
C PHE A 50 -6.01 -5.99 5.49
N VAL A 51 -5.17 -6.87 6.04
CA VAL A 51 -3.76 -6.93 5.67
C VAL A 51 -3.45 -8.32 5.13
N THR A 52 -2.86 -8.41 3.94
CA THR A 52 -2.37 -9.69 3.44
C THR A 52 -0.98 -9.96 3.96
N THR A 53 -0.74 -11.21 4.34
CA THR A 53 0.58 -11.76 4.68
C THR A 53 0.79 -13.05 3.92
N SER A 54 1.97 -13.65 4.00
CA SER A 54 2.27 -14.90 3.33
C SER A 54 3.25 -15.75 4.12
N LYS A 55 3.63 -16.91 3.56
CA LYS A 55 4.74 -17.74 4.09
C LYS A 55 6.06 -16.98 4.25
N HIS A 56 6.21 -15.81 3.59
CA HIS A 56 7.41 -14.97 3.67
C HIS A 56 7.34 -13.92 4.78
N THR A 57 6.16 -13.76 5.41
CA THR A 57 5.92 -12.73 6.44
C THR A 57 5.14 -13.27 7.65
N PRO A 58 5.58 -14.42 8.25
CA PRO A 58 4.88 -15.04 9.39
C PRO A 58 4.94 -14.21 10.67
N GLU A 59 6.05 -13.47 10.90
CA GLU A 59 6.18 -12.58 12.06
C GLU A 59 5.26 -11.37 11.92
N THR A 60 5.16 -10.82 10.72
CA THR A 60 4.19 -9.75 10.39
C THR A 60 2.76 -10.22 10.68
N ALA A 61 2.40 -11.44 10.25
CA ALA A 61 1.08 -12.00 10.51
C ALA A 61 0.79 -12.10 12.01
N THR A 62 1.75 -12.63 12.78
CA THR A 62 1.62 -12.78 14.22
C THR A 62 1.49 -11.43 14.93
N THR A 63 2.36 -10.48 14.58
CA THR A 63 2.37 -9.14 15.16
C THR A 63 1.05 -8.41 14.87
N LEU A 64 0.58 -8.41 13.63
CA LEU A 64 -0.64 -7.71 13.26
C LEU A 64 -1.90 -8.33 13.90
N ARG A 65 -1.96 -9.66 14.01
CA ARG A 65 -3.05 -10.33 14.74
C ARG A 65 -3.07 -9.97 16.22
N SER A 66 -1.90 -9.89 16.85
CA SER A 66 -1.81 -9.50 18.28
C SER A 66 -2.26 -8.05 18.51
N LEU A 67 -2.14 -7.19 17.50
CA LEU A 67 -2.63 -5.81 17.50
C LEU A 67 -4.12 -5.70 17.09
N GLY A 68 -4.81 -6.82 16.82
CA GLY A 68 -6.24 -6.84 16.49
C GLY A 68 -6.57 -6.56 15.05
N PHE A 69 -5.60 -6.58 14.12
CA PHE A 69 -5.85 -6.40 12.69
C PHE A 69 -6.37 -7.68 12.02
N ASN A 70 -7.22 -7.50 11.02
CA ASN A 70 -7.72 -8.59 10.19
C ASN A 70 -6.64 -9.02 9.18
N VAL A 71 -6.00 -10.15 9.41
CA VAL A 71 -4.92 -10.69 8.59
C VAL A 71 -5.44 -11.82 7.71
N VAL A 72 -5.15 -11.74 6.41
CA VAL A 72 -5.47 -12.75 5.39
C VAL A 72 -4.17 -13.33 4.84
N GLU A 73 -4.03 -14.64 4.87
CA GLU A 73 -2.86 -15.31 4.31
C GLU A 73 -3.04 -15.58 2.81
N THR A 74 -2.01 -15.25 2.05
CA THR A 74 -1.91 -15.49 0.61
C THR A 74 -0.61 -16.24 0.28
N SER A 75 -0.35 -16.53 -0.99
CA SER A 75 0.84 -17.28 -1.38
C SER A 75 2.14 -16.49 -1.19
N GLY A 76 2.12 -15.19 -1.45
CA GLY A 76 3.30 -14.32 -1.50
C GLY A 76 4.14 -14.50 -2.77
N ASP A 77 3.67 -15.25 -3.75
CA ASP A 77 4.41 -15.56 -4.97
C ASP A 77 4.00 -14.66 -6.16
N ASP A 78 2.74 -14.21 -6.20
CA ASP A 78 2.23 -13.35 -7.26
C ASP A 78 1.27 -12.28 -6.69
N TYR A 79 1.60 -11.01 -6.88
CA TYR A 79 0.83 -9.88 -6.36
C TYR A 79 -0.61 -9.83 -6.90
N VAL A 80 -0.80 -10.14 -8.18
CA VAL A 80 -2.12 -10.08 -8.82
C VAL A 80 -3.00 -11.23 -8.33
N GLU A 81 -2.47 -12.44 -8.30
CA GLU A 81 -3.19 -13.61 -7.83
C GLU A 81 -3.47 -13.55 -6.32
N ASP A 82 -2.55 -13.05 -5.52
CA ASP A 82 -2.75 -12.81 -4.08
C ASP A 82 -3.85 -11.76 -3.84
N THR A 83 -3.88 -10.70 -4.63
CA THR A 83 -4.96 -9.69 -4.59
C THR A 83 -6.30 -10.32 -4.93
N LYS A 84 -6.38 -11.08 -6.03
CA LYS A 84 -7.61 -11.78 -6.45
C LYS A 84 -8.11 -12.74 -5.37
N LEU A 85 -7.20 -13.53 -4.81
CA LEU A 85 -7.51 -14.48 -3.75
C LEU A 85 -8.13 -13.77 -2.54
N ALA A 86 -7.48 -12.71 -2.05
CA ALA A 86 -7.96 -11.95 -0.90
C ALA A 86 -9.30 -11.26 -1.17
N VAL A 87 -9.46 -10.59 -2.31
CA VAL A 87 -10.71 -9.93 -2.70
C VAL A 87 -11.87 -10.92 -2.74
N LYS A 88 -11.65 -12.10 -3.36
CA LYS A 88 -12.68 -13.15 -3.46
C LYS A 88 -13.03 -13.76 -2.11
N SER A 89 -12.02 -14.15 -1.32
CA SER A 89 -12.22 -14.82 -0.04
C SER A 89 -12.98 -13.96 0.96
N LEU A 90 -12.80 -12.64 0.88
CA LEU A 90 -13.45 -11.66 1.73
C LEU A 90 -14.75 -11.07 1.14
N GLY A 91 -15.11 -11.43 -0.10
CA GLY A 91 -16.27 -10.88 -0.81
C GLY A 91 -16.23 -9.37 -0.95
N LEU A 92 -15.03 -8.80 -1.18
CA LEU A 92 -14.85 -7.35 -1.30
C LEU A 92 -15.40 -6.87 -2.66
N LYS A 93 -16.06 -5.70 -2.66
CA LYS A 93 -16.61 -5.07 -3.86
C LYS A 93 -15.70 -3.90 -4.29
N LYS A 94 -15.97 -2.70 -3.78
CA LYS A 94 -15.10 -1.54 -4.00
C LYS A 94 -13.87 -1.66 -3.10
N THR A 95 -12.70 -1.88 -3.68
CA THR A 95 -11.50 -2.25 -2.93
C THR A 95 -10.32 -1.35 -3.29
N LEU A 96 -9.76 -0.67 -2.29
CA LEU A 96 -8.42 -0.07 -2.38
C LEU A 96 -7.39 -1.16 -2.09
N VAL A 97 -6.42 -1.35 -2.97
CA VAL A 97 -5.25 -2.20 -2.75
C VAL A 97 -4.03 -1.30 -2.63
N ILE A 98 -3.32 -1.40 -1.51
CA ILE A 98 -2.17 -0.55 -1.24
C ILE A 98 -0.98 -1.37 -0.73
N SER A 99 0.22 -1.04 -1.21
CA SER A 99 1.46 -1.69 -0.77
C SER A 99 1.85 -1.24 0.64
N ALA A 100 2.33 -2.18 1.48
CA ALA A 100 2.76 -1.92 2.86
C ALA A 100 4.07 -1.10 2.96
N ASP A 101 4.72 -0.82 1.84
CA ASP A 101 6.01 -0.12 1.78
C ASP A 101 5.90 1.37 1.39
N LEU A 102 4.73 1.98 1.60
CA LEU A 102 4.43 3.39 1.39
C LEU A 102 4.21 4.15 2.72
N PRO A 103 5.20 4.21 3.62
CA PRO A 103 4.99 4.75 4.97
C PRO A 103 4.67 6.25 5.03
N LEU A 104 4.86 6.99 3.94
CA LEU A 104 4.52 8.41 3.85
C LEU A 104 3.10 8.66 3.32
N ILE A 105 2.37 7.63 2.91
CA ILE A 105 1.00 7.79 2.38
C ILE A 105 0.11 8.48 3.42
N THR A 106 -0.82 9.31 2.95
CA THR A 106 -1.74 10.03 3.81
C THR A 106 -3.20 9.72 3.52
N ALA A 107 -4.07 9.84 4.53
CA ALA A 107 -5.51 9.70 4.38
C ALA A 107 -6.07 10.60 3.27
N LYS A 108 -5.53 11.82 3.14
CA LYS A 108 -5.93 12.76 2.09
C LYS A 108 -5.70 12.21 0.68
N ILE A 109 -4.54 11.60 0.44
CA ILE A 109 -4.22 11.00 -0.86
C ILE A 109 -5.15 9.81 -1.12
N ILE A 110 -5.39 8.98 -0.12
CA ILE A 110 -6.30 7.83 -0.21
C ILE A 110 -7.70 8.30 -0.61
N ASP A 111 -8.24 9.32 0.06
CA ASP A 111 -9.54 9.89 -0.26
C ASP A 111 -9.58 10.50 -1.69
N GLU A 112 -8.49 11.13 -2.14
CA GLU A 112 -8.37 11.65 -3.51
C GLU A 112 -8.40 10.52 -4.56
N VAL A 113 -7.69 9.40 -4.32
CA VAL A 113 -7.67 8.23 -5.20
C VAL A 113 -9.07 7.61 -5.31
N ILE A 114 -9.73 7.41 -4.17
CA ILE A 114 -11.09 6.84 -4.14
C ILE A 114 -12.07 7.74 -4.87
N ARG A 115 -12.01 9.06 -4.63
CA ARG A 115 -12.85 10.03 -5.34
C ARG A 115 -12.59 10.02 -6.85
N ARG A 116 -11.33 9.94 -7.28
CA ARG A 116 -10.98 9.85 -8.72
C ARG A 116 -11.54 8.59 -9.35
N TYR A 117 -11.42 7.46 -8.66
CA TYR A 117 -12.01 6.19 -9.09
C TYR A 117 -13.52 6.30 -9.30
N GLU A 118 -14.25 6.89 -8.34
CA GLU A 118 -15.70 7.08 -8.43
C GLU A 118 -16.11 7.99 -9.60
N ILE A 119 -15.35 9.06 -9.85
CA ILE A 119 -15.60 9.98 -10.98
C ILE A 119 -15.32 9.30 -12.33
N SER A 120 -14.30 8.44 -12.42
CA SER A 120 -13.93 7.79 -13.67
C SER A 120 -15.01 6.83 -14.19
N GLY A 121 -15.80 6.23 -13.28
CA GLY A 121 -16.78 5.20 -13.60
C GLY A 121 -16.16 3.90 -14.13
N LYS A 122 -14.81 3.78 -14.12
CA LYS A 122 -14.10 2.60 -14.59
C LYS A 122 -13.99 1.53 -13.50
N PRO A 123 -13.89 0.24 -13.86
CA PRO A 123 -13.79 -0.85 -12.88
C PRO A 123 -12.41 -0.94 -12.20
N ALA A 124 -11.41 -0.21 -12.68
CA ALA A 124 -10.11 -0.14 -12.05
C ALA A 124 -9.49 1.26 -12.14
N LEU A 125 -8.64 1.59 -11.19
CA LEU A 125 -7.75 2.76 -11.23
C LEU A 125 -6.39 2.36 -10.68
N ALA A 126 -5.31 2.73 -11.39
CA ALA A 126 -3.94 2.62 -10.90
C ALA A 126 -3.33 4.00 -10.68
N VAL A 127 -2.63 4.16 -9.57
CA VAL A 127 -1.82 5.35 -9.32
C VAL A 127 -0.44 5.15 -9.93
N ALA A 128 -0.07 6.06 -10.84
CA ALA A 128 1.24 6.11 -11.47
C ALA A 128 2.03 7.33 -11.00
N ILE A 129 3.35 7.19 -10.98
CA ILE A 129 4.31 8.24 -10.63
C ILE A 129 5.24 8.52 -11.81
N PRO A 130 5.68 9.78 -12.03
CA PRO A 130 6.71 10.08 -13.03
C PRO A 130 8.02 9.37 -12.67
N ARG A 131 8.66 8.71 -13.64
CA ARG A 131 10.03 8.22 -13.48
C ARG A 131 10.99 9.39 -13.69
N LEU A 132 11.73 9.72 -12.63
CA LEU A 132 12.84 10.64 -12.69
C LEU A 132 14.10 9.82 -13.03
N SER A 133 14.48 9.75 -14.30
CA SER A 133 15.73 9.11 -14.73
C SER A 133 16.42 9.99 -15.76
N GLU A 134 17.68 10.35 -15.47
CA GLU A 134 18.51 11.18 -16.36
C GLU A 134 18.80 10.53 -17.73
N ASN A 135 18.61 9.20 -17.86
CA ASN A 135 19.05 8.42 -19.01
C ASN A 135 17.95 7.60 -19.72
N THR A 136 16.69 7.71 -19.33
CA THR A 136 15.60 6.96 -19.98
C THR A 136 14.44 7.88 -20.34
N LYS A 137 13.80 7.59 -21.50
CA LYS A 137 12.59 8.25 -21.97
C LYS A 137 11.57 8.39 -20.84
N GLU A 138 10.89 9.52 -20.79
CA GLU A 138 9.75 9.80 -19.92
C GLU A 138 8.87 8.56 -19.81
N GLY A 139 8.78 8.02 -18.59
CA GLY A 139 8.01 6.82 -18.31
C GLY A 139 7.22 7.00 -17.02
N LEU A 140 6.20 6.18 -16.85
CA LEU A 140 5.45 6.06 -15.61
C LEU A 140 5.88 4.78 -14.89
N ALA A 141 5.86 4.82 -13.56
CA ALA A 141 5.92 3.63 -12.71
C ALA A 141 4.65 3.56 -11.88
N PHE A 142 4.17 2.38 -11.57
CA PHE A 142 3.02 2.19 -10.69
C PHE A 142 3.44 2.27 -9.23
N ALA A 143 2.66 3.03 -8.44
CA ALA A 143 3.00 3.33 -7.05
C ALA A 143 2.57 2.23 -6.06
N GLY A 144 1.92 1.17 -6.50
CA GLY A 144 1.35 0.16 -5.59
C GLY A 144 0.11 0.63 -4.84
N VAL A 145 -0.65 1.57 -5.43
CA VAL A 145 -1.95 2.04 -4.96
C VAL A 145 -2.96 1.89 -6.08
N ASN A 146 -3.97 1.04 -5.89
CA ASN A 146 -4.93 0.70 -6.92
C ASN A 146 -6.35 0.65 -6.36
N MET A 147 -7.35 1.02 -7.16
CA MET A 147 -8.76 0.75 -6.90
C MET A 147 -9.27 -0.34 -7.83
N LEU A 148 -10.07 -1.25 -7.30
CA LEU A 148 -10.62 -2.38 -8.03
C LEU A 148 -12.12 -2.56 -7.74
N ASP A 149 -12.88 -2.90 -8.78
CA ASP A 149 -14.19 -3.51 -8.65
C ASP A 149 -14.04 -5.02 -8.43
N GLY A 150 -14.22 -5.47 -7.19
CA GLY A 150 -14.08 -6.88 -6.82
C GLY A 150 -15.13 -7.81 -7.45
N GLU A 151 -16.28 -7.29 -7.88
CA GLU A 151 -17.27 -8.09 -8.60
C GLU A 151 -16.77 -8.47 -10.00
N ARG A 152 -15.83 -7.69 -10.56
CA ARG A 152 -15.20 -7.90 -11.86
C ARG A 152 -13.80 -8.48 -11.79
N ILE A 153 -13.32 -8.87 -10.61
CA ILE A 153 -11.93 -9.32 -10.37
C ILE A 153 -11.52 -10.56 -11.19
N ASN A 154 -12.46 -11.30 -11.74
CA ASN A 154 -12.21 -12.46 -12.59
C ASN A 154 -12.03 -12.12 -14.07
N GLU A 155 -12.29 -10.89 -14.48
CA GLU A 155 -12.10 -10.48 -15.85
C GLU A 155 -10.61 -10.52 -16.19
N LYS A 156 -10.29 -10.93 -17.41
CA LYS A 156 -8.89 -11.06 -17.86
C LYS A 156 -8.18 -9.71 -17.92
N MET A 157 -8.91 -8.65 -18.18
CA MET A 157 -8.41 -7.28 -18.24
C MET A 157 -9.54 -6.33 -17.85
N LEU A 158 -9.28 -5.44 -16.89
CA LEU A 158 -10.20 -4.37 -16.50
C LEU A 158 -9.84 -3.10 -17.28
N ASP A 159 -10.86 -2.36 -17.72
CA ASP A 159 -10.63 -0.99 -18.22
C ASP A 159 -10.18 -0.12 -17.04
N GLU A 160 -8.98 0.44 -17.15
CA GLU A 160 -8.30 1.10 -16.05
C GLU A 160 -8.17 2.60 -16.30
N GLU A 161 -8.44 3.39 -15.27
CA GLU A 161 -8.03 4.78 -15.17
C GLU A 161 -6.60 4.86 -14.63
N VAL A 162 -5.77 5.73 -15.21
CA VAL A 162 -4.42 6.00 -14.68
C VAL A 162 -4.39 7.39 -14.06
N MET A 163 -4.18 7.45 -12.74
CA MET A 163 -4.03 8.71 -12.00
C MET A 163 -2.56 9.00 -11.77
N ILE A 164 -2.04 10.05 -12.39
CA ILE A 164 -0.63 10.45 -12.21
C ILE A 164 -0.50 11.34 -10.97
N VAL A 165 0.38 10.95 -10.05
CA VAL A 165 0.63 11.67 -8.80
C VAL A 165 2.13 11.92 -8.63
N GLY A 166 2.53 13.20 -8.61
CA GLY A 166 3.93 13.64 -8.44
C GLY A 166 4.24 14.10 -7.02
N ARG A 167 3.72 13.40 -5.98
CA ARG A 167 3.95 13.75 -4.57
C ARG A 167 4.85 12.72 -3.90
N VAL A 168 5.77 13.17 -3.06
CA VAL A 168 6.76 12.34 -2.37
C VAL A 168 6.11 11.21 -1.57
N GLU A 169 4.93 11.44 -0.99
CA GLU A 169 4.17 10.48 -0.20
C GLU A 169 3.73 9.24 -1.00
N VAL A 170 3.72 9.35 -2.31
CA VAL A 170 3.36 8.26 -3.24
C VAL A 170 4.58 7.79 -4.04
N MET A 171 5.55 8.70 -4.26
CA MET A 171 6.74 8.40 -5.07
C MET A 171 7.77 7.56 -4.32
N LEU A 172 7.74 7.57 -2.99
CA LEU A 172 8.77 6.95 -2.17
C LEU A 172 8.27 5.64 -1.54
N ASN A 173 8.46 4.54 -2.28
CA ASN A 173 8.34 3.18 -1.76
C ASN A 173 9.68 2.76 -1.14
N VAL A 174 9.66 2.22 0.07
CA VAL A 174 10.86 1.71 0.73
C VAL A 174 11.28 0.38 0.11
N ASN A 175 12.26 0.36 -0.78
CA ASN A 175 12.78 -0.84 -1.44
C ASN A 175 14.27 -1.08 -1.18
N THR A 176 15.00 -0.03 -0.78
CA THR A 176 16.43 -0.05 -0.48
C THR A 176 16.68 0.56 0.91
N LEU A 177 17.93 0.46 1.39
CA LEU A 177 18.33 1.14 2.64
C LEU A 177 18.33 2.66 2.47
N GLU A 178 18.69 3.15 1.29
CA GLU A 178 18.66 4.58 0.96
C GLU A 178 17.22 5.12 1.02
N ASP A 179 16.24 4.39 0.48
CA ASP A 179 14.82 4.77 0.60
C ASP A 179 14.40 4.86 2.08
N LEU A 180 14.83 3.87 2.88
CA LEU A 180 14.51 3.82 4.31
C LEU A 180 15.11 5.01 5.08
N GLU A 181 16.35 5.37 4.80
CA GLU A 181 17.01 6.53 5.41
C GLU A 181 16.31 7.83 5.03
N LEU A 182 15.93 7.98 3.77
CA LEU A 182 15.20 9.16 3.30
C LEU A 182 13.83 9.27 3.98
N VAL A 183 13.09 8.17 4.08
CA VAL A 183 11.80 8.15 4.80
C VAL A 183 11.97 8.50 6.27
N ARG A 184 13.00 7.96 6.94
CA ARG A 184 13.30 8.28 8.33
C ARG A 184 13.54 9.77 8.53
N ALA A 185 14.34 10.39 7.66
CA ALA A 185 14.63 11.83 7.71
C ALA A 185 13.35 12.67 7.53
N ILE A 186 12.47 12.31 6.58
CA ILE A 186 11.20 13.01 6.34
C ILE A 186 10.28 12.89 7.55
N ILE A 187 10.11 11.71 8.12
CA ILE A 187 9.24 11.50 9.29
C ILE A 187 9.76 12.23 10.51
N GLN A 188 11.07 12.18 10.77
CA GLN A 188 11.69 12.91 11.88
C GLN A 188 11.53 14.43 11.77
N SER A 189 11.71 14.99 10.57
CA SER A 189 11.54 16.43 10.34
C SER A 189 10.08 16.90 10.46
N SER A 190 9.12 15.97 10.35
CA SER A 190 7.69 16.27 10.46
C SER A 190 7.15 16.16 11.90
N GLN A 191 7.94 15.61 12.83
CA GLN A 191 7.59 15.57 14.25
C GLN A 191 7.91 16.94 14.88
N PRO A 192 6.95 17.58 15.59
CA PRO A 192 7.25 18.82 16.32
C PRO A 192 8.36 18.52 17.34
N GLU A 193 9.41 19.36 17.36
CA GLU A 193 10.42 19.30 18.40
C GLU A 193 9.72 19.26 19.77
N SER A 194 9.92 18.17 20.51
CA SER A 194 9.51 18.09 21.91
C SER A 194 10.28 19.17 22.65
N ARG A 195 9.66 20.35 22.80
CA ARG A 195 10.21 21.39 23.66
C ARG A 195 10.27 20.83 25.09
N ASN A 196 11.49 20.52 25.52
CA ASN A 196 11.84 20.34 26.93
C ASN A 196 11.56 21.62 27.72
#